data_c8e038c1ddf0fc454a8dd3247a335d23
#
_entry.id   c8e038c1ddf0fc454a8dd3247a335d23
#
_cell.length_a   1.000
_cell.length_b   1.000
_cell.length_c   1.000
_cell.angle_alpha   90.00
_cell.angle_beta   90.00
_cell.angle_gamma   90.00
#
_symmetry.space_group_name_H-M   'P 1'
#
loop_
_entity.id
_entity.type
_entity.pdbx_description
1 polymer ?
#
loop_
_entity_poly.entity_id
_entity_poly.type
_entity_poly.pdbx_seq_one_letter_code
_entity_poly.pdbx_strand_id
1 'polypeptide(L)'
;MTPDDAPIRFAILGAARIATKVGKAIQDANGAELSVIASRELSKAETWKQHHGARLAVEGYEEALRQPDIDAVYIPLPPSLHKEWTIKSAEAGKHVLCEKPTAMDAHEAREMLAVCKANGVQFMDGTMWPHTPRSQQMSQVLNDGTLGELRRVVSAFSIQMPDTPDQHRYIPELGGGALYDIGWYCVRASLWAFADVPTHVYASATYHRGVDNNATAILWFSDNRVASFDCGYDLTRRKWMEVVGESGNLVCDDFLSPWDIEKQRFWVHDQDGIATEIQSSSVVQETCMVESFVQIIRSKELSEYWPQVSLDNQRVIDALMVSARTGNREEVK
;
A
#
# COMPACT_ATOMS: atom_id res chain seq x y z
N MET A 1 27.04 8.00 -19.42
CA MET A 1 25.80 8.18 -18.66
C MET A 1 25.52 9.66 -18.60
N THR A 2 24.39 10.10 -19.07
CA THR A 2 23.93 11.47 -18.82
C THR A 2 23.55 11.59 -17.34
N PRO A 3 23.54 12.78 -16.73
CA PRO A 3 23.06 12.95 -15.34
C PRO A 3 21.65 12.40 -15.10
N ASP A 4 20.82 12.29 -16.14
CA ASP A 4 19.47 11.74 -16.07
C ASP A 4 19.45 10.19 -16.07
N ASP A 5 20.58 9.51 -16.37
CA ASP A 5 20.70 8.04 -16.35
C ASP A 5 21.21 7.48 -15.00
N ALA A 6 21.61 8.35 -14.06
CA ALA A 6 22.09 7.92 -12.77
C ALA A 6 20.96 7.20 -11.96
N PRO A 7 21.28 6.13 -11.22
CA PRO A 7 20.27 5.45 -10.41
C PRO A 7 19.78 6.36 -9.27
N ILE A 8 18.49 6.24 -8.93
CA ILE A 8 17.93 6.82 -7.71
C ILE A 8 18.45 6.00 -6.53
N ARG A 9 19.16 6.65 -5.61
CA ARG A 9 19.84 6.01 -4.49
C ARG A 9 18.95 6.02 -3.26
N PHE A 10 18.63 4.83 -2.78
CA PHE A 10 17.72 4.62 -1.68
C PHE A 10 18.44 4.39 -0.35
N ALA A 11 17.90 4.99 0.71
CA ALA A 11 18.14 4.55 2.07
C ALA A 11 16.90 3.84 2.62
N ILE A 12 17.09 2.76 3.40
CA ILE A 12 16.04 2.07 4.14
C ILE A 12 16.14 2.48 5.61
N LEU A 13 15.05 3.02 6.17
CA LEU A 13 14.96 3.44 7.56
C LEU A 13 14.33 2.33 8.42
N GLY A 14 15.12 1.33 8.79
CA GLY A 14 14.69 0.22 9.64
C GLY A 14 14.90 -1.17 9.02
N ALA A 15 15.53 -2.06 9.77
CA ALA A 15 15.78 -3.45 9.39
C ALA A 15 14.55 -4.35 9.65
N ALA A 16 13.36 -3.91 9.18
CA ALA A 16 12.12 -4.65 9.33
C ALA A 16 12.05 -5.86 8.38
N ARG A 17 11.15 -6.83 8.67
CA ARG A 17 10.97 -8.01 7.82
C ARG A 17 10.64 -7.66 6.36
N ILE A 18 9.79 -6.66 6.15
CA ILE A 18 9.42 -6.22 4.80
C ILE A 18 10.58 -5.53 4.07
N ALA A 19 11.49 -4.89 4.81
CA ALA A 19 12.70 -4.29 4.24
C ALA A 19 13.56 -5.28 3.45
N THR A 20 13.54 -6.57 3.79
CA THR A 20 14.24 -7.61 3.04
C THR A 20 13.69 -7.76 1.62
N LYS A 21 12.37 -7.77 1.47
CA LYS A 21 11.73 -7.89 0.15
C LYS A 21 11.90 -6.62 -0.68
N VAL A 22 11.63 -5.47 -0.09
CA VAL A 22 11.72 -4.18 -0.81
C VAL A 22 13.20 -3.82 -1.06
N GLY A 23 14.11 -4.15 -0.16
CA GLY A 23 15.55 -4.00 -0.40
C GLY A 23 16.04 -4.80 -1.61
N LYS A 24 15.59 -6.05 -1.74
CA LYS A 24 15.85 -6.86 -2.94
C LYS A 24 15.20 -6.24 -4.19
N ALA A 25 13.99 -5.75 -4.08
CA ALA A 25 13.29 -5.08 -5.17
C ALA A 25 14.01 -3.80 -5.63
N ILE A 26 14.57 -3.00 -4.71
CA ILE A 26 15.39 -1.83 -5.05
C ILE A 26 16.64 -2.24 -5.84
N GLN A 27 17.27 -3.35 -5.48
CA GLN A 27 18.45 -3.86 -6.21
C GLN A 27 18.10 -4.39 -7.59
N ASP A 28 16.92 -4.98 -7.77
CA ASP A 28 16.47 -5.58 -9.02
C ASP A 28 15.80 -4.57 -9.96
N ALA A 29 15.34 -3.44 -9.43
CA ALA A 29 14.60 -2.43 -10.18
C ALA A 29 15.51 -1.62 -11.11
N ASN A 30 15.03 -1.38 -12.33
CA ASN A 30 15.73 -0.53 -13.28
C ASN A 30 15.84 0.92 -12.78
N GLY A 31 17.06 1.39 -12.64
CA GLY A 31 17.33 2.77 -12.26
C GLY A 31 17.21 3.06 -10.77
N ALA A 32 17.28 2.05 -9.92
CA ALA A 32 17.39 2.18 -8.47
C ALA A 32 18.72 1.60 -7.95
N GLU A 33 19.18 2.08 -6.81
CA GLU A 33 20.35 1.57 -6.09
C GLU A 33 20.06 1.54 -4.58
N LEU A 34 20.33 0.42 -3.93
CA LEU A 34 20.26 0.31 -2.47
C LEU A 34 21.58 0.76 -1.86
N SER A 35 21.63 2.00 -1.41
CA SER A 35 22.85 2.61 -0.89
C SER A 35 23.00 2.45 0.63
N VAL A 36 21.94 2.72 1.41
CA VAL A 36 22.04 2.77 2.88
C VAL A 36 20.96 1.93 3.55
N ILE A 37 21.34 1.21 4.60
CA ILE A 37 20.43 0.67 5.61
C ILE A 37 20.69 1.33 6.96
N ALA A 38 19.68 1.87 7.60
CA ALA A 38 19.74 2.47 8.92
C ALA A 38 18.97 1.63 9.95
N SER A 39 19.50 1.53 11.14
CA SER A 39 18.82 0.94 12.29
C SER A 39 19.17 1.73 13.56
N ARG A 40 18.30 1.64 14.58
CA ARG A 40 18.59 2.20 15.93
C ARG A 40 19.81 1.58 16.59
N GLU A 41 20.20 0.38 16.15
CA GLU A 41 21.37 -0.35 16.59
C GLU A 41 22.24 -0.65 15.36
N LEU A 42 23.49 -0.19 15.36
CA LEU A 42 24.42 -0.40 14.25
C LEU A 42 24.61 -1.89 13.92
N SER A 43 24.68 -2.74 14.93
CA SER A 43 24.84 -4.19 14.75
C SER A 43 23.72 -4.83 13.92
N LYS A 44 22.47 -4.36 14.07
CA LYS A 44 21.34 -4.82 13.27
C LYS A 44 21.44 -4.33 11.81
N ALA A 45 21.87 -3.08 11.61
CA ALA A 45 22.09 -2.55 10.27
C ALA A 45 23.23 -3.29 9.55
N GLU A 46 24.35 -3.54 10.23
CA GLU A 46 25.49 -4.30 9.68
C GLU A 46 25.10 -5.74 9.34
N THR A 47 24.37 -6.42 10.24
CA THR A 47 23.87 -7.78 9.98
C THR A 47 22.96 -7.78 8.74
N TRP A 48 22.03 -6.81 8.65
CA TRP A 48 21.13 -6.69 7.52
C TRP A 48 21.90 -6.43 6.21
N LYS A 49 22.87 -5.51 6.23
CA LYS A 49 23.74 -5.19 5.09
C LYS A 49 24.48 -6.43 4.57
N GLN A 50 25.07 -7.23 5.48
CA GLN A 50 25.79 -8.44 5.11
C GLN A 50 24.92 -9.46 4.39
N HIS A 51 23.64 -9.59 4.78
CA HIS A 51 22.71 -10.56 4.18
C HIS A 51 22.00 -10.05 2.95
N HIS A 52 21.84 -8.73 2.80
CA HIS A 52 20.96 -8.13 1.79
C HIS A 52 21.64 -7.06 0.91
N GLY A 53 22.93 -6.80 1.10
CA GLY A 53 23.75 -6.13 0.10
C GLY A 53 23.61 -4.61 0.02
N ALA A 54 23.20 -3.89 1.07
CA ALA A 54 23.32 -2.44 1.08
C ALA A 54 24.79 -1.99 1.07
N ARG A 55 25.09 -0.84 0.46
CA ARG A 55 26.46 -0.32 0.38
C ARG A 55 26.99 0.12 1.76
N LEU A 56 26.16 0.79 2.55
CA LEU A 56 26.49 1.34 3.86
C LEU A 56 25.46 0.94 4.91
N ALA A 57 25.91 0.66 6.13
CA ALA A 57 25.07 0.52 7.32
C ALA A 57 25.36 1.68 8.27
N VAL A 58 24.33 2.28 8.84
CA VAL A 58 24.46 3.41 9.77
C VAL A 58 23.59 3.22 11.01
N GLU A 59 24.00 3.81 12.12
CA GLU A 59 23.24 3.88 13.36
C GLU A 59 22.40 5.15 13.38
N GLY A 60 21.09 5.01 13.63
CA GLY A 60 20.13 6.10 13.62
C GLY A 60 19.64 6.47 12.22
N TYR A 61 18.38 6.85 12.15
CA TYR A 61 17.75 7.18 10.86
C TYR A 61 18.16 8.56 10.35
N GLU A 62 18.42 9.51 11.26
CA GLU A 62 18.98 10.83 10.92
C GLU A 62 20.32 10.73 10.20
N GLU A 63 21.15 9.74 10.54
CA GLU A 63 22.45 9.57 9.90
C GLU A 63 22.28 9.15 8.42
N ALA A 64 21.26 8.33 8.12
CA ALA A 64 20.92 8.03 6.73
C ALA A 64 20.45 9.26 5.95
N LEU A 65 19.68 10.15 6.58
CA LEU A 65 19.19 11.39 5.95
C LEU A 65 20.32 12.41 5.68
N ARG A 66 21.39 12.39 6.48
CA ARG A 66 22.57 13.25 6.28
C ARG A 66 23.46 12.81 5.12
N GLN A 67 23.29 11.58 4.61
CA GLN A 67 24.09 11.12 3.49
C GLN A 67 23.79 11.96 2.23
N PRO A 68 24.79 12.64 1.64
CA PRO A 68 24.54 13.60 0.56
C PRO A 68 24.14 12.92 -0.75
N ASP A 69 24.47 11.66 -0.89
CA ASP A 69 24.25 10.86 -2.09
C ASP A 69 22.99 9.97 -2.02
N ILE A 70 22.06 10.27 -1.12
CA ILE A 70 20.74 9.62 -1.06
C ILE A 70 19.71 10.54 -1.71
N ASP A 71 18.89 9.97 -2.59
CA ASP A 71 17.83 10.67 -3.32
C ASP A 71 16.44 10.35 -2.75
N ALA A 72 16.23 9.12 -2.26
CA ALA A 72 14.96 8.63 -1.76
C ALA A 72 15.12 7.77 -0.49
N VAL A 73 14.08 7.72 0.32
CA VAL A 73 14.00 6.84 1.48
C VAL A 73 12.84 5.87 1.35
N TYR A 74 13.05 4.65 1.85
CA TYR A 74 11.99 3.70 2.13
C TYR A 74 11.80 3.56 3.63
N ILE A 75 10.55 3.69 4.11
CA ILE A 75 10.21 3.73 5.54
C ILE A 75 9.35 2.50 5.91
N PRO A 76 9.96 1.36 6.29
CA PRO A 76 9.28 0.15 6.74
C PRO A 76 9.08 0.11 8.26
N LEU A 77 8.73 1.25 8.85
CA LEU A 77 8.52 1.39 10.29
C LEU A 77 7.07 1.06 10.69
N PRO A 78 6.75 0.92 11.99
CA PRO A 78 5.36 0.92 12.45
C PRO A 78 4.63 2.23 12.08
N PRO A 79 3.30 2.20 11.84
CA PRO A 79 2.53 3.39 11.41
C PRO A 79 2.71 4.62 12.30
N SER A 80 2.84 4.42 13.63
CA SER A 80 3.08 5.50 14.59
C SER A 80 4.37 6.30 14.38
N LEU A 81 5.29 5.80 13.56
CA LEU A 81 6.56 6.46 13.23
C LEU A 81 6.57 7.02 11.80
N HIS A 82 5.55 6.75 10.99
CA HIS A 82 5.53 7.20 9.59
C HIS A 82 5.55 8.73 9.47
N LYS A 83 4.75 9.43 10.27
CA LYS A 83 4.69 10.90 10.27
C LYS A 83 6.05 11.52 10.54
N GLU A 84 6.67 11.16 11.65
CA GLU A 84 7.97 11.73 12.05
C GLU A 84 9.01 11.56 10.95
N TRP A 85 9.17 10.33 10.46
CA TRP A 85 10.24 10.02 9.52
C TRP A 85 9.95 10.47 8.10
N THR A 86 8.69 10.58 7.71
CA THR A 86 8.30 11.21 6.44
C THR A 86 8.63 12.70 6.44
N ILE A 87 8.27 13.42 7.51
CA ILE A 87 8.53 14.86 7.62
C ILE A 87 10.05 15.13 7.63
N LYS A 88 10.82 14.45 8.48
CA LYS A 88 12.28 14.57 8.52
C LYS A 88 12.94 14.26 7.18
N SER A 89 12.45 13.26 6.47
CA SER A 89 12.96 12.89 5.15
C SER A 89 12.67 13.97 4.11
N ALA A 90 11.46 14.48 4.10
CA ALA A 90 11.06 15.56 3.19
C ALA A 90 11.85 16.85 3.45
N GLU A 91 12.05 17.24 4.72
CA GLU A 91 12.87 18.39 5.12
C GLU A 91 14.35 18.21 4.73
N ALA A 92 14.84 16.96 4.68
CA ALA A 92 16.17 16.62 4.16
C ALA A 92 16.22 16.55 2.62
N GLY A 93 15.13 16.89 1.92
CA GLY A 93 15.05 16.90 0.46
C GLY A 93 15.02 15.48 -0.16
N LYS A 94 14.59 14.46 0.60
CA LYS A 94 14.52 13.08 0.12
C LYS A 94 13.09 12.71 -0.29
N HIS A 95 12.93 12.09 -1.47
CA HIS A 95 11.67 11.49 -1.88
C HIS A 95 11.29 10.33 -0.94
N VAL A 96 10.00 10.12 -0.69
CA VAL A 96 9.54 9.21 0.36
C VAL A 96 8.66 8.09 -0.21
N LEU A 97 9.12 6.86 -0.07
CA LEU A 97 8.32 5.64 -0.20
C LEU A 97 8.04 5.11 1.21
N CYS A 98 6.82 5.26 1.70
CA CYS A 98 6.45 4.91 3.07
C CYS A 98 5.54 3.69 3.11
N GLU A 99 5.77 2.75 4.01
CA GLU A 99 4.86 1.61 4.18
C GLU A 99 3.43 2.07 4.51
N LYS A 100 2.50 1.19 4.15
CA LYS A 100 1.09 1.32 4.51
C LYS A 100 0.83 0.76 5.94
N PRO A 101 -0.21 1.20 6.62
CA PRO A 101 -1.05 2.38 6.36
C PRO A 101 -0.23 3.66 6.44
N THR A 102 -0.69 4.69 5.73
CA THR A 102 0.11 5.92 5.53
C THR A 102 0.49 6.61 6.83
N ALA A 103 -0.45 6.72 7.79
CA ALA A 103 -0.28 7.43 9.05
C ALA A 103 -1.22 6.85 10.11
N MET A 104 -1.24 7.39 11.32
CA MET A 104 -2.17 6.98 12.38
C MET A 104 -3.60 7.49 12.16
N ASP A 105 -3.76 8.55 11.39
CA ASP A 105 -5.04 9.10 10.95
C ASP A 105 -4.87 10.02 9.72
N ALA A 106 -5.99 10.49 9.16
CA ALA A 106 -5.99 11.38 8.02
C ALA A 106 -5.45 12.79 8.31
N HIS A 107 -5.45 13.23 9.57
CA HIS A 107 -4.83 14.49 9.96
C HIS A 107 -3.31 14.40 9.84
N GLU A 108 -2.71 13.36 10.40
CA GLU A 108 -1.28 13.09 10.26
C GLU A 108 -0.89 12.92 8.79
N ALA A 109 -1.68 12.16 8.01
CA ALA A 109 -1.43 11.99 6.58
C ALA A 109 -1.41 13.34 5.84
N ARG A 110 -2.39 14.24 6.09
CA ARG A 110 -2.41 15.58 5.47
C ARG A 110 -1.15 16.40 5.81
N GLU A 111 -0.71 16.37 7.07
CA GLU A 111 0.50 17.07 7.48
C GLU A 111 1.75 16.54 6.78
N MET A 112 1.93 15.22 6.73
CA MET A 112 3.04 14.56 6.01
C MET A 112 3.09 14.98 4.55
N LEU A 113 1.95 14.86 3.86
CA LEU A 113 1.83 15.15 2.43
C LEU A 113 2.05 16.64 2.14
N ALA A 114 1.56 17.54 3.01
CA ALA A 114 1.80 18.97 2.88
C ALA A 114 3.30 19.32 2.99
N VAL A 115 4.02 18.69 3.92
CA VAL A 115 5.46 18.89 4.08
C VAL A 115 6.22 18.32 2.87
N CYS A 116 5.86 17.15 2.36
CA CYS A 116 6.46 16.60 1.14
C CYS A 116 6.27 17.56 -0.05
N LYS A 117 5.05 18.04 -0.27
CA LYS A 117 4.74 19.01 -1.34
C LYS A 117 5.53 20.33 -1.18
N ALA A 118 5.60 20.86 0.04
CA ALA A 118 6.32 22.12 0.33
C ALA A 118 7.82 22.01 0.07
N ASN A 119 8.43 20.84 0.28
CA ASN A 119 9.84 20.58 0.02
C ASN A 119 10.13 20.06 -1.40
N GLY A 120 9.13 19.98 -2.28
CA GLY A 120 9.29 19.52 -3.66
C GLY A 120 9.70 18.04 -3.79
N VAL A 121 9.32 17.20 -2.81
CA VAL A 121 9.63 15.77 -2.82
C VAL A 121 8.38 14.93 -3.05
N GLN A 122 8.53 13.83 -3.77
CA GLN A 122 7.46 12.87 -4.02
C GLN A 122 7.21 12.01 -2.79
N PHE A 123 5.94 11.85 -2.44
CA PHE A 123 5.46 10.82 -1.53
C PHE A 123 4.71 9.72 -2.31
N MET A 124 4.91 8.46 -1.93
CA MET A 124 4.12 7.31 -2.37
C MET A 124 4.01 6.30 -1.23
N ASP A 125 2.83 5.69 -1.05
CA ASP A 125 2.69 4.60 -0.06
C ASP A 125 3.13 3.25 -0.62
N GLY A 126 3.46 2.32 0.27
CA GLY A 126 3.97 0.98 -0.04
C GLY A 126 2.90 -0.01 -0.50
N THR A 127 1.79 0.43 -1.10
CA THR A 127 0.80 -0.47 -1.69
C THR A 127 1.27 -0.95 -3.06
N MET A 128 1.67 -2.20 -3.17
CA MET A 128 2.47 -2.73 -4.29
C MET A 128 1.66 -3.14 -5.51
N TRP A 129 0.52 -3.80 -5.31
CA TRP A 129 -0.25 -4.45 -6.37
C TRP A 129 -0.72 -3.52 -7.51
N PRO A 130 -1.04 -2.21 -7.32
CA PRO A 130 -1.51 -1.35 -8.40
C PRO A 130 -0.45 -1.10 -9.49
N HIS A 131 0.81 -1.33 -9.19
CA HIS A 131 1.94 -1.05 -10.09
C HIS A 131 2.23 -2.18 -11.09
N THR A 132 1.53 -3.32 -10.98
CA THR A 132 1.79 -4.51 -11.81
C THR A 132 1.11 -4.43 -13.19
N PRO A 133 1.67 -5.08 -14.23
CA PRO A 133 1.00 -5.21 -15.53
C PRO A 133 -0.40 -5.85 -15.42
N ARG A 134 -0.59 -6.81 -14.49
CA ARG A 134 -1.90 -7.40 -14.24
C ARG A 134 -2.92 -6.35 -13.81
N SER A 135 -2.55 -5.47 -12.89
CA SER A 135 -3.43 -4.39 -12.45
C SER A 135 -3.74 -3.39 -13.55
N GLN A 136 -2.78 -3.14 -14.44
CA GLN A 136 -3.00 -2.30 -15.63
C GLN A 136 -4.00 -2.95 -16.61
N GLN A 137 -3.86 -4.26 -16.88
CA GLN A 137 -4.82 -5.01 -17.70
C GLN A 137 -6.22 -5.03 -17.07
N MET A 138 -6.31 -5.27 -15.74
CA MET A 138 -7.59 -5.18 -15.03
C MET A 138 -8.18 -3.78 -15.15
N SER A 139 -7.39 -2.72 -15.00
CA SER A 139 -7.84 -1.33 -15.17
C SER A 139 -8.35 -1.05 -16.58
N GLN A 140 -7.74 -1.63 -17.62
CA GLN A 140 -8.24 -1.54 -18.99
C GLN A 140 -9.64 -2.12 -19.11
N VAL A 141 -9.88 -3.33 -18.59
CA VAL A 141 -11.20 -3.98 -18.58
C VAL A 141 -12.25 -3.15 -17.85
N LEU A 142 -11.88 -2.48 -16.72
CA LEU A 142 -12.80 -1.61 -15.99
C LEU A 142 -13.22 -0.37 -16.79
N ASN A 143 -12.38 0.09 -17.75
CA ASN A 143 -12.56 1.36 -18.44
C ASN A 143 -12.94 1.24 -19.93
N ASP A 144 -12.85 0.03 -20.52
CA ASP A 144 -13.11 -0.17 -21.96
C ASP A 144 -14.58 -0.47 -22.29
N GLY A 145 -15.45 -0.51 -21.28
CA GLY A 145 -16.88 -0.80 -21.42
C GLY A 145 -17.24 -2.29 -21.42
N THR A 146 -16.26 -3.19 -21.31
CA THR A 146 -16.49 -4.65 -21.27
C THR A 146 -17.49 -5.07 -20.19
N LEU A 147 -17.41 -4.45 -19.01
CA LEU A 147 -18.29 -4.77 -17.88
C LEU A 147 -19.59 -3.96 -17.86
N GLY A 148 -19.77 -2.97 -18.75
CA GLY A 148 -20.83 -1.97 -18.64
C GLY A 148 -20.62 -1.02 -17.46
N GLU A 149 -21.70 -0.40 -16.97
CA GLU A 149 -21.59 0.46 -15.78
C GLU A 149 -21.25 -0.36 -14.53
N LEU A 150 -20.18 0.01 -13.84
CA LEU A 150 -19.75 -0.68 -12.63
C LEU A 150 -20.72 -0.42 -11.47
N ARG A 151 -21.14 -1.46 -10.77
CA ARG A 151 -22.15 -1.41 -9.70
C ARG A 151 -21.65 -1.90 -8.36
N ARG A 152 -20.77 -2.91 -8.33
CA ARG A 152 -20.32 -3.56 -7.11
C ARG A 152 -18.82 -3.82 -7.12
N VAL A 153 -18.21 -3.69 -5.94
CA VAL A 153 -16.88 -4.26 -5.65
C VAL A 153 -17.02 -5.11 -4.41
N VAL A 154 -16.52 -6.33 -4.47
CA VAL A 154 -16.47 -7.23 -3.31
C VAL A 154 -15.04 -7.71 -3.15
N SER A 155 -14.48 -7.65 -1.95
CA SER A 155 -13.12 -8.14 -1.72
C SER A 155 -12.96 -8.76 -0.33
N ALA A 156 -11.92 -9.58 -0.18
CA ALA A 156 -11.57 -10.12 1.11
C ALA A 156 -10.06 -10.23 1.25
N PHE A 157 -9.55 -9.82 2.41
CA PHE A 157 -8.18 -10.14 2.81
C PHE A 157 -8.16 -10.65 4.24
N SER A 158 -7.74 -11.88 4.40
CA SER A 158 -7.59 -12.51 5.72
C SER A 158 -6.34 -13.38 5.78
N ILE A 159 -5.81 -13.50 6.98
CA ILE A 159 -4.64 -14.33 7.29
C ILE A 159 -4.79 -14.89 8.71
N GLN A 160 -4.08 -15.97 9.00
CA GLN A 160 -3.88 -16.40 10.37
C GLN A 160 -2.66 -15.67 10.94
N MET A 161 -2.90 -14.68 11.82
CA MET A 161 -1.85 -13.89 12.44
C MET A 161 -1.38 -14.58 13.72
N PRO A 162 -0.07 -14.86 13.88
CA PRO A 162 0.44 -15.35 15.16
C PRO A 162 0.20 -14.35 16.29
N ASP A 163 -0.42 -14.81 17.37
CA ASP A 163 -0.66 -14.01 18.57
C ASP A 163 0.54 -14.14 19.55
N THR A 164 1.61 -13.39 19.23
CA THR A 164 2.78 -13.29 20.10
C THR A 164 2.82 -11.96 20.83
N PRO A 165 3.44 -11.85 22.03
CA PRO A 165 3.45 -10.62 22.81
C PRO A 165 4.03 -9.39 22.08
N ASP A 166 4.99 -9.61 21.19
CA ASP A 166 5.70 -8.61 20.39
C ASP A 166 5.07 -8.33 19.01
N GLN A 167 3.94 -8.97 18.69
CA GLN A 167 3.25 -8.75 17.42
C GLN A 167 2.65 -7.34 17.38
N HIS A 168 3.33 -6.42 16.71
CA HIS A 168 2.94 -5.01 16.62
C HIS A 168 1.52 -4.77 16.09
N ARG A 169 0.99 -5.72 15.29
CA ARG A 169 -0.38 -5.64 14.74
C ARG A 169 -1.48 -5.82 15.78
N TYR A 170 -1.13 -6.28 16.99
CA TYR A 170 -2.01 -6.34 18.15
C TYR A 170 -1.71 -5.26 19.20
N ILE A 171 -0.93 -4.22 18.82
CA ILE A 171 -0.56 -3.11 19.71
C ILE A 171 -1.22 -1.83 19.18
N PRO A 172 -2.26 -1.29 19.87
CA PRO A 172 -2.99 -0.11 19.40
C PRO A 172 -2.11 1.11 19.17
N GLU A 173 -1.13 1.34 20.05
CA GLU A 173 -0.23 2.50 20.02
C GLU A 173 0.73 2.48 18.81
N LEU A 174 0.89 1.33 18.18
CA LEU A 174 1.70 1.17 16.97
C LEU A 174 0.88 1.19 15.69
N GLY A 175 -0.44 1.41 15.77
CA GLY A 175 -1.34 1.35 14.63
C GLY A 175 -1.76 -0.09 14.28
N GLY A 176 -2.01 -0.92 15.31
CA GLY A 176 -2.51 -2.28 15.13
C GLY A 176 -3.99 -2.31 14.74
N GLY A 177 -4.44 -3.45 14.22
CA GLY A 177 -5.82 -3.73 13.81
C GLY A 177 -5.93 -4.26 12.38
N ALA A 178 -6.88 -5.14 12.15
CA ALA A 178 -7.10 -5.78 10.85
C ALA A 178 -7.58 -4.79 9.79
N LEU A 179 -8.48 -3.85 10.15
CA LEU A 179 -8.92 -2.76 9.26
C LEU A 179 -7.74 -1.91 8.81
N TYR A 180 -6.87 -1.57 9.75
CA TYR A 180 -5.71 -0.73 9.51
C TYR A 180 -4.66 -1.41 8.62
N ASP A 181 -4.32 -2.66 8.92
CA ASP A 181 -3.25 -3.39 8.22
C ASP A 181 -3.73 -4.02 6.89
N ILE A 182 -4.75 -4.87 6.94
CA ILE A 182 -5.19 -5.67 5.79
C ILE A 182 -6.48 -5.16 5.16
N GLY A 183 -7.36 -4.48 5.91
CA GLY A 183 -8.49 -3.74 5.37
C GLY A 183 -8.07 -2.58 4.45
N TRP A 184 -6.88 -2.02 4.66
CA TRP A 184 -6.23 -1.04 3.78
C TRP A 184 -6.29 -1.43 2.30
N TYR A 185 -5.99 -2.69 2.01
CA TYR A 185 -5.97 -3.20 0.64
C TYR A 185 -7.37 -3.34 0.04
N CYS A 186 -8.35 -3.74 0.85
CA CYS A 186 -9.74 -3.84 0.41
C CYS A 186 -10.35 -2.47 0.11
N VAL A 187 -10.04 -1.47 0.94
CA VAL A 187 -10.39 -0.07 0.67
C VAL A 187 -9.72 0.41 -0.60
N ARG A 188 -8.40 0.19 -0.75
CA ARG A 188 -7.66 0.56 -1.96
C ARG A 188 -8.26 -0.06 -3.22
N ALA A 189 -8.67 -1.33 -3.17
CA ALA A 189 -9.31 -2.01 -4.30
C ALA A 189 -10.64 -1.35 -4.68
N SER A 190 -11.44 -0.92 -3.70
CA SER A 190 -12.72 -0.24 -3.91
C SER A 190 -12.53 1.15 -4.54
N LEU A 191 -11.58 1.95 -4.01
CA LEU A 191 -11.24 3.27 -4.56
C LEU A 191 -10.67 3.16 -5.97
N TRP A 192 -9.81 2.18 -6.21
CA TRP A 192 -9.21 1.93 -7.52
C TRP A 192 -10.24 1.51 -8.56
N ALA A 193 -11.15 0.58 -8.22
CA ALA A 193 -12.13 0.08 -9.17
C ALA A 193 -13.16 1.13 -9.58
N PHE A 194 -13.59 1.97 -8.65
CA PHE A 194 -14.58 3.03 -8.94
C PHE A 194 -13.94 4.37 -9.31
N ALA A 195 -12.63 4.53 -9.16
CA ALA A 195 -11.92 5.80 -9.33
C ALA A 195 -12.60 6.96 -8.56
N ASP A 196 -13.15 6.68 -7.37
CA ASP A 196 -13.98 7.58 -6.58
C ASP A 196 -13.79 7.29 -5.08
N VAL A 197 -14.28 8.19 -4.22
CA VAL A 197 -14.26 8.07 -2.77
C VAL A 197 -15.69 7.84 -2.27
N PRO A 198 -15.93 6.88 -1.35
CA PRO A 198 -17.27 6.66 -0.81
C PRO A 198 -17.74 7.87 -0.01
N THR A 199 -19.03 8.17 -0.09
CA THR A 199 -19.66 9.23 0.69
C THR A 199 -19.88 8.82 2.14
N HIS A 200 -20.17 7.52 2.35
CA HIS A 200 -20.42 6.94 3.66
C HIS A 200 -19.88 5.53 3.77
N VAL A 201 -19.65 5.10 5.00
CA VAL A 201 -19.21 3.74 5.32
C VAL A 201 -19.96 3.18 6.52
N TYR A 202 -19.98 1.85 6.63
CA TYR A 202 -20.37 1.11 7.82
C TYR A 202 -19.42 -0.06 8.02
N ALA A 203 -19.02 -0.29 9.26
CA ALA A 203 -18.25 -1.48 9.64
C ALA A 203 -18.74 -2.09 10.95
N SER A 204 -18.63 -3.42 11.02
CA SER A 204 -18.78 -4.19 12.27
C SER A 204 -17.49 -4.98 12.49
N ALA A 205 -16.99 -4.98 13.73
CA ALA A 205 -15.74 -5.65 14.05
C ALA A 205 -15.82 -6.44 15.36
N THR A 206 -15.01 -7.50 15.45
CA THR A 206 -14.66 -8.16 16.70
C THR A 206 -13.29 -7.66 17.15
N TYR A 207 -13.05 -7.64 18.45
CA TYR A 207 -11.84 -7.06 19.02
C TYR A 207 -11.01 -8.10 19.77
N HIS A 208 -9.69 -7.99 19.66
CA HIS A 208 -8.73 -8.76 20.43
C HIS A 208 -7.55 -7.86 20.83
N ARG A 209 -7.12 -7.93 22.09
CA ARG A 209 -6.04 -7.10 22.66
C ARG A 209 -6.19 -5.58 22.40
N GLY A 210 -7.43 -5.09 22.31
CA GLY A 210 -7.73 -3.66 22.12
C GLY A 210 -7.75 -3.18 20.67
N VAL A 211 -7.44 -4.03 19.69
CA VAL A 211 -7.55 -3.75 18.25
C VAL A 211 -8.67 -4.57 17.62
N ASP A 212 -9.17 -4.13 16.48
CA ASP A 212 -10.06 -4.93 15.64
C ASP A 212 -9.30 -6.13 15.07
N ASN A 213 -9.88 -7.33 15.27
CA ASN A 213 -9.29 -8.60 14.85
C ASN A 213 -9.92 -9.14 13.57
N ASN A 214 -11.22 -8.87 13.40
CA ASN A 214 -12.01 -9.26 12.24
C ASN A 214 -13.06 -8.19 11.98
N ALA A 215 -13.21 -7.76 10.74
CA ALA A 215 -14.16 -6.72 10.37
C ALA A 215 -14.86 -7.02 9.04
N THR A 216 -16.13 -6.62 8.96
CA THR A 216 -16.91 -6.57 7.71
C THR A 216 -17.34 -5.14 7.48
N ALA A 217 -17.24 -4.67 6.23
CA ALA A 217 -17.50 -3.28 5.88
C ALA A 217 -18.35 -3.14 4.62
N ILE A 218 -19.11 -2.03 4.56
CA ILE A 218 -19.87 -1.57 3.39
C ILE A 218 -19.50 -0.11 3.14
N LEU A 219 -19.25 0.23 1.87
CA LEU A 219 -18.90 1.57 1.41
C LEU A 219 -19.92 1.99 0.35
N TRP A 220 -20.57 3.15 0.54
CA TRP A 220 -21.53 3.72 -0.41
C TRP A 220 -20.87 4.86 -1.18
N PHE A 221 -20.84 4.72 -2.47
CA PHE A 221 -20.37 5.72 -3.43
C PHE A 221 -21.55 6.49 -4.05
N SER A 222 -21.26 7.49 -4.87
CA SER A 222 -22.25 8.12 -5.74
C SER A 222 -22.83 7.11 -6.75
N ASP A 223 -23.96 7.48 -7.40
CA ASP A 223 -24.59 6.73 -8.49
C ASP A 223 -24.97 5.28 -8.14
N ASN A 224 -25.39 5.05 -6.86
CA ASN A 224 -25.78 3.74 -6.33
C ASN A 224 -24.70 2.66 -6.42
N ARG A 225 -23.44 3.02 -6.53
CA ARG A 225 -22.31 2.09 -6.45
C ARG A 225 -22.02 1.72 -5.00
N VAL A 226 -21.76 0.46 -4.76
CA VAL A 226 -21.47 -0.04 -3.39
C VAL A 226 -20.28 -0.99 -3.43
N ALA A 227 -19.37 -0.81 -2.49
CA ALA A 227 -18.35 -1.81 -2.20
C ALA A 227 -18.60 -2.48 -0.86
N SER A 228 -18.16 -3.73 -0.73
CA SER A 228 -18.15 -4.45 0.56
C SER A 228 -16.91 -5.31 0.66
N PHE A 229 -16.43 -5.49 1.89
CA PHE A 229 -15.31 -6.37 2.13
C PHE A 229 -15.34 -6.97 3.54
N ASP A 230 -14.58 -8.04 3.73
CA ASP A 230 -14.20 -8.52 5.04
C ASP A 230 -12.68 -8.67 5.15
N CYS A 231 -12.16 -8.45 6.35
CA CYS A 231 -10.75 -8.66 6.66
C CYS A 231 -10.61 -9.23 8.07
N GLY A 232 -9.56 -10.03 8.32
CA GLY A 232 -9.37 -10.61 9.65
C GLY A 232 -8.04 -11.33 9.83
N TYR A 233 -7.64 -11.44 11.10
CA TYR A 233 -6.40 -12.08 11.54
C TYR A 233 -6.59 -13.52 12.05
N ASP A 234 -7.82 -13.97 12.15
CA ASP A 234 -8.22 -15.28 12.69
C ASP A 234 -8.85 -16.20 11.66
N LEU A 235 -8.67 -15.90 10.38
CA LEU A 235 -9.25 -16.62 9.26
C LEU A 235 -8.17 -17.26 8.38
N THR A 236 -8.56 -18.26 7.57
CA THR A 236 -7.69 -18.77 6.52
C THR A 236 -7.27 -17.66 5.56
N ARG A 237 -6.15 -17.87 4.88
CA ARG A 237 -5.63 -16.88 3.93
C ARG A 237 -6.54 -16.72 2.72
N ARG A 238 -7.08 -15.51 2.53
CA ARG A 238 -7.85 -15.09 1.35
C ARG A 238 -7.29 -13.74 0.87
N LYS A 239 -7.40 -13.46 -0.40
CA LYS A 239 -6.91 -12.20 -1.01
C LYS A 239 -7.55 -11.96 -2.38
N TRP A 240 -8.84 -12.17 -2.48
CA TRP A 240 -9.60 -12.07 -3.72
C TRP A 240 -10.38 -10.75 -3.84
N MET A 241 -10.69 -10.41 -5.09
CA MET A 241 -11.51 -9.26 -5.45
C MET A 241 -12.42 -9.63 -6.62
N GLU A 242 -13.65 -9.10 -6.60
CA GLU A 242 -14.59 -9.11 -7.71
C GLU A 242 -15.09 -7.69 -7.97
N VAL A 243 -15.13 -7.28 -9.24
CA VAL A 243 -15.75 -6.04 -9.70
C VAL A 243 -16.87 -6.38 -10.65
N VAL A 244 -18.11 -5.94 -10.35
CA VAL A 244 -19.31 -6.29 -11.07
C VAL A 244 -19.90 -5.08 -11.76
N GLY A 245 -20.13 -5.19 -13.04
CA GLY A 245 -20.86 -4.25 -13.87
C GLY A 245 -22.18 -4.81 -14.38
N GLU A 246 -22.88 -4.05 -15.22
CA GLU A 246 -24.19 -4.45 -15.79
C GLU A 246 -24.06 -5.52 -16.87
N SER A 247 -22.90 -5.64 -17.50
CA SER A 247 -22.67 -6.54 -18.64
C SER A 247 -21.70 -7.67 -18.36
N GLY A 248 -21.10 -7.71 -17.16
CA GLY A 248 -20.14 -8.74 -16.79
C GLY A 248 -19.47 -8.44 -15.46
N ASN A 249 -18.53 -9.31 -15.08
CA ASN A 249 -17.72 -9.13 -13.88
C ASN A 249 -16.27 -9.55 -14.08
N LEU A 250 -15.37 -8.90 -13.35
CA LEU A 250 -13.96 -9.23 -13.25
C LEU A 250 -13.69 -9.89 -11.92
N VAL A 251 -13.00 -11.04 -11.92
CA VAL A 251 -12.60 -11.77 -10.71
C VAL A 251 -11.09 -11.96 -10.67
N CYS A 252 -10.47 -11.64 -9.54
CA CYS A 252 -9.07 -11.91 -9.26
C CYS A 252 -8.95 -12.57 -7.88
N ASP A 253 -8.59 -13.86 -7.83
CA ASP A 253 -8.57 -14.65 -6.60
C ASP A 253 -7.33 -14.40 -5.72
N ASP A 254 -6.42 -13.55 -6.21
CA ASP A 254 -5.16 -13.26 -5.53
C ASP A 254 -4.61 -11.84 -5.85
N PHE A 255 -5.50 -10.85 -5.95
CA PHE A 255 -5.16 -9.51 -6.45
C PHE A 255 -3.99 -8.81 -5.73
N LEU A 256 -3.79 -9.10 -4.43
CA LEU A 256 -2.71 -8.48 -3.62
C LEU A 256 -1.33 -9.03 -3.95
N SER A 257 -1.25 -10.31 -4.24
CA SER A 257 -0.03 -11.00 -4.62
C SER A 257 -0.40 -12.37 -5.19
N PRO A 258 0.17 -12.80 -6.31
CA PRO A 258 -0.21 -14.06 -6.93
C PRO A 258 0.04 -15.25 -6.00
N TRP A 259 -0.83 -16.29 -6.09
CA TRP A 259 -0.58 -17.57 -5.44
C TRP A 259 0.63 -18.27 -6.05
N ASP A 260 0.73 -18.17 -7.36
CA ASP A 260 1.84 -18.66 -8.16
C ASP A 260 2.36 -17.49 -9.02
N ILE A 261 3.59 -17.08 -8.79
CA ILE A 261 4.19 -15.95 -9.48
C ILE A 261 4.26 -16.15 -11.00
N GLU A 262 4.38 -17.41 -11.44
CA GLU A 262 4.43 -17.77 -12.85
C GLU A 262 3.05 -17.82 -13.52
N LYS A 263 1.97 -17.70 -12.74
CA LYS A 263 0.58 -17.81 -13.23
C LYS A 263 -0.25 -16.62 -12.79
N GLN A 264 0.26 -15.42 -13.03
CA GLN A 264 -0.49 -14.20 -12.75
C GLN A 264 -1.65 -14.04 -13.72
N ARG A 265 -2.87 -14.06 -13.23
CA ARG A 265 -4.08 -14.04 -14.05
C ARG A 265 -5.25 -13.41 -13.32
N PHE A 266 -6.31 -13.14 -14.08
CA PHE A 266 -7.65 -12.83 -13.61
C PHE A 266 -8.68 -13.33 -14.63
N TRP A 267 -9.96 -13.28 -14.30
CA TRP A 267 -11.04 -13.72 -15.17
C TRP A 267 -12.02 -12.59 -15.43
N VAL A 268 -12.57 -12.59 -16.65
CA VAL A 268 -13.71 -11.76 -17.03
C VAL A 268 -14.84 -12.71 -17.39
N HIS A 269 -15.98 -12.55 -16.73
CA HIS A 269 -17.19 -13.27 -17.02
C HIS A 269 -18.14 -12.34 -17.79
N ASP A 270 -18.79 -12.88 -18.82
CA ASP A 270 -19.86 -12.20 -19.55
C ASP A 270 -21.22 -12.37 -18.86
N GLN A 271 -22.30 -11.87 -19.52
CA GLN A 271 -23.69 -11.96 -19.02
C GLN A 271 -24.20 -13.40 -18.87
N ASP A 272 -23.66 -14.32 -19.65
CA ASP A 272 -24.02 -15.74 -19.61
C ASP A 272 -23.19 -16.53 -18.59
N GLY A 273 -22.26 -15.85 -17.90
CA GLY A 273 -21.36 -16.43 -16.91
C GLY A 273 -20.19 -17.20 -17.52
N ILE A 274 -19.91 -17.01 -18.81
CA ILE A 274 -18.77 -17.63 -19.47
C ILE A 274 -17.50 -16.88 -19.07
N ALA A 275 -16.56 -17.60 -18.47
CA ALA A 275 -15.31 -17.05 -17.99
C ALA A 275 -14.22 -17.06 -19.06
N THR A 276 -13.58 -15.92 -19.28
CA THR A 276 -12.34 -15.78 -20.06
C THR A 276 -11.18 -15.54 -19.09
N GLU A 277 -10.20 -16.44 -19.07
CA GLU A 277 -8.96 -16.22 -18.32
C GLU A 277 -8.03 -15.28 -19.07
N ILE A 278 -7.55 -14.24 -18.40
CA ILE A 278 -6.56 -13.30 -18.91
C ILE A 278 -5.27 -13.49 -18.14
N GLN A 279 -4.22 -13.92 -18.82
CA GLN A 279 -2.90 -14.10 -18.24
C GLN A 279 -2.09 -12.80 -18.35
N SER A 280 -1.27 -12.56 -17.34
CA SER A 280 -0.36 -11.42 -17.28
C SER A 280 1.09 -11.91 -17.17
N SER A 281 2.02 -11.01 -17.47
CA SER A 281 3.45 -11.30 -17.28
C SER A 281 3.80 -11.55 -15.82
N SER A 282 4.68 -12.52 -15.61
CA SER A 282 5.22 -12.87 -14.29
C SER A 282 6.18 -11.80 -13.82
N VAL A 283 5.80 -11.05 -12.80
CA VAL A 283 6.60 -9.95 -12.23
C VAL A 283 6.55 -9.97 -10.71
N VAL A 284 7.60 -9.41 -10.11
CA VAL A 284 7.65 -9.12 -8.67
C VAL A 284 7.03 -7.75 -8.43
N GLN A 285 5.92 -7.69 -7.72
CA GLN A 285 5.16 -6.45 -7.50
C GLN A 285 5.95 -5.38 -6.76
N GLU A 286 6.82 -5.78 -5.83
CA GLU A 286 7.73 -4.88 -5.11
C GLU A 286 8.67 -4.16 -6.08
N THR A 287 9.19 -4.87 -7.08
CA THR A 287 10.05 -4.30 -8.13
C THR A 287 9.27 -3.33 -9.01
N CYS A 288 8.05 -3.68 -9.43
CA CYS A 288 7.18 -2.78 -10.20
C CYS A 288 6.87 -1.49 -9.44
N MET A 289 6.63 -1.57 -8.12
CA MET A 289 6.39 -0.41 -7.27
C MET A 289 7.62 0.50 -7.22
N VAL A 290 8.82 -0.05 -7.01
CA VAL A 290 10.06 0.72 -6.99
C VAL A 290 10.33 1.37 -8.35
N GLU A 291 10.16 0.65 -9.45
CA GLU A 291 10.33 1.20 -10.80
C GLU A 291 9.33 2.33 -11.09
N SER A 292 8.07 2.19 -10.69
CA SER A 292 7.08 3.27 -10.80
C SER A 292 7.51 4.51 -10.00
N PHE A 293 8.02 4.33 -8.79
CA PHE A 293 8.50 5.43 -7.97
C PHE A 293 9.73 6.12 -8.59
N VAL A 294 10.68 5.35 -9.10
CA VAL A 294 11.85 5.85 -9.85
C VAL A 294 11.43 6.67 -11.07
N GLN A 295 10.46 6.19 -11.85
CA GLN A 295 9.93 6.91 -13.01
C GLN A 295 9.32 8.24 -12.64
N ILE A 296 8.53 8.30 -11.56
CA ILE A 296 7.94 9.56 -11.07
C ILE A 296 9.05 10.55 -10.66
N ILE A 297 10.06 10.11 -9.92
CA ILE A 297 11.17 10.98 -9.51
C ILE A 297 11.92 11.52 -10.75
N ARG A 298 12.19 10.66 -11.73
CA ARG A 298 12.91 11.03 -12.96
C ARG A 298 12.13 11.97 -13.88
N SER A 299 10.80 11.94 -13.82
CA SER A 299 9.96 12.88 -14.60
C SER A 299 10.15 14.34 -14.14
N LYS A 300 10.67 14.55 -12.93
CA LYS A 300 10.82 15.87 -12.28
C LYS A 300 9.49 16.59 -12.08
N GLU A 301 8.38 15.89 -12.26
CA GLU A 301 7.01 16.35 -12.02
C GLU A 301 6.43 15.54 -10.87
N LEU A 302 6.01 16.22 -9.80
CA LEU A 302 5.39 15.55 -8.67
C LEU A 302 4.02 14.98 -9.08
N SER A 303 3.83 13.69 -8.86
CA SER A 303 2.52 13.08 -9.00
C SER A 303 1.61 13.54 -7.85
N GLU A 304 0.47 14.12 -8.16
CA GLU A 304 -0.58 14.41 -7.18
C GLU A 304 -1.46 13.17 -6.89
N TYR A 305 -1.50 12.23 -7.80
CA TYR A 305 -2.33 11.02 -7.69
C TYR A 305 -1.95 10.15 -6.47
N TRP A 306 -0.66 9.80 -6.32
CA TRP A 306 -0.25 8.87 -5.26
C TRP A 306 -0.44 9.42 -3.85
N PRO A 307 -0.05 10.68 -3.55
CA PRO A 307 -0.39 11.29 -2.26
C PRO A 307 -1.88 11.34 -2.00
N GLN A 308 -2.68 11.73 -3.01
CA GLN A 308 -4.12 11.87 -2.86
C GLN A 308 -4.80 10.53 -2.57
N VAL A 309 -4.48 9.47 -3.32
CA VAL A 309 -5.10 8.16 -3.09
C VAL A 309 -4.67 7.55 -1.75
N SER A 310 -3.47 7.84 -1.25
CA SER A 310 -3.03 7.46 0.09
C SER A 310 -3.86 8.16 1.17
N LEU A 311 -4.10 9.47 1.00
CA LEU A 311 -4.95 10.24 1.91
C LEU A 311 -6.40 9.77 1.88
N ASP A 312 -6.97 9.53 0.70
CA ASP A 312 -8.35 9.07 0.56
C ASP A 312 -8.55 7.69 1.18
N ASN A 313 -7.58 6.78 0.99
CA ASN A 313 -7.59 5.48 1.65
C ASN A 313 -7.58 5.62 3.19
N GLN A 314 -6.74 6.52 3.72
CA GLN A 314 -6.68 6.80 5.16
C GLN A 314 -8.00 7.36 5.70
N ARG A 315 -8.62 8.33 5.01
CA ARG A 315 -9.92 8.91 5.39
C ARG A 315 -11.02 7.85 5.48
N VAL A 316 -11.04 6.92 4.53
CA VAL A 316 -12.01 5.81 4.53
C VAL A 316 -11.75 4.86 5.70
N ILE A 317 -10.50 4.51 5.97
CA ILE A 317 -10.13 3.66 7.13
C ILE A 317 -10.54 4.34 8.44
N ASP A 318 -10.27 5.63 8.61
CA ASP A 318 -10.65 6.39 9.82
C ASP A 318 -12.15 6.34 10.04
N ALA A 319 -12.96 6.58 9.00
CA ALA A 319 -14.42 6.51 9.08
C ALA A 319 -14.91 5.09 9.41
N LEU A 320 -14.30 4.05 8.83
CA LEU A 320 -14.60 2.64 9.14
C LEU A 320 -14.28 2.29 10.60
N MET A 321 -13.16 2.78 11.14
CA MET A 321 -12.78 2.56 12.52
C MET A 321 -13.75 3.25 13.49
N VAL A 322 -14.22 4.46 13.16
CA VAL A 322 -15.29 5.13 13.95
C VAL A 322 -16.58 4.31 13.87
N SER A 323 -17.00 3.93 12.67
CA SER A 323 -18.22 3.13 12.45
C SER A 323 -18.19 1.80 13.22
N ALA A 324 -17.06 1.08 13.20
CA ALA A 324 -16.90 -0.18 13.90
C ALA A 324 -17.03 -0.05 15.44
N ARG A 325 -16.68 1.12 16.00
CA ARG A 325 -16.80 1.41 17.43
C ARG A 325 -18.17 1.91 17.81
N THR A 326 -18.81 2.75 16.98
CA THR A 326 -20.10 3.39 17.26
C THR A 326 -21.29 2.53 16.85
N GLY A 327 -21.11 1.60 15.91
CA GLY A 327 -22.18 0.83 15.28
C GLY A 327 -23.06 1.68 14.33
N ASN A 328 -22.61 2.85 13.94
CA ASN A 328 -23.33 3.78 13.07
C ASN A 328 -22.71 3.83 11.66
N ARG A 329 -23.53 4.26 10.70
CA ARG A 329 -23.03 4.69 9.39
C ARG A 329 -22.31 6.03 9.55
N GLU A 330 -21.12 6.15 9.02
CA GLU A 330 -20.28 7.35 9.13
C GLU A 330 -20.05 7.98 7.76
N GLU A 331 -19.93 9.32 7.74
CA GLU A 331 -19.55 10.09 6.55
C GLU A 331 -18.03 10.07 6.39
N VAL A 332 -17.53 9.96 5.16
CA VAL A 332 -16.10 10.06 4.85
C VAL A 332 -15.74 11.54 4.62
N LYS A 333 -14.91 12.11 5.53
CA LYS A 333 -14.56 13.55 5.56
C LYS A 333 -13.16 13.82 5.04
#